data_5bad829cdb843d068d4e9a7af552db56
#
_entry.id   5bad829cdb843d068d4e9a7af552db56
#
_cell.length_a   1.000
_cell.length_b   1.000
_cell.length_c   1.000
_cell.angle_alpha   90.00
_cell.angle_beta   90.00
_cell.angle_gamma   90.00
#
_symmetry.space_group_name_H-M   'P 1'
#
loop_
_entity.id
_entity.type
_entity.pdbx_description
1 polymer ?
#
loop_
_entity_poly.entity_id
_entity_poly.type
_entity_poly.pdbx_seq_one_letter_code
_entity_poly.pdbx_strand_id
1 'polypeptide(L)'
;MQHITGLAPFRHLELCVGPGVFVPRPETEMLAGLAIDAATTLVQEGVHEPLVVDLCTGSAAIALAIATEVPQARVIAVELSCDAAQWAECNITSMAAQVELRRGDATAEAVTGDLDGIVDIVVSNPPYIPPDAIPIDPEVAEHDPAMALYGLGDDGLAIPTAVAWRASDLLRPGGLFLMEHADVQGKAIVDVLLGQQSWVKVHDQNDDAGRPRHVVATRATSGESS
;
A
#
# COMPACT_ATOMS: atom_id res chain seq x y z
N MET A 1 -10.10 4.47 20.14
CA MET A 1 -10.36 5.91 20.43
C MET A 1 -10.62 6.72 19.16
N GLN A 2 -9.95 6.48 18.07
CA GLN A 2 -10.05 7.20 16.77
C GLN A 2 -11.44 7.05 16.12
N HIS A 3 -12.08 5.88 16.20
CA HIS A 3 -13.47 5.70 15.77
C HIS A 3 -14.48 6.56 16.54
N ILE A 4 -14.14 7.03 17.75
CA ILE A 4 -15.02 7.90 18.57
C ILE A 4 -14.82 9.36 18.16
N THR A 5 -13.59 9.78 17.89
CA THR A 5 -13.30 11.17 17.50
C THR A 5 -13.56 11.44 16.02
N GLY A 6 -13.58 10.41 15.18
CA GLY A 6 -13.69 10.52 13.74
C GLY A 6 -12.42 11.02 13.05
N LEU A 7 -11.30 11.13 13.80
CA LEU A 7 -10.02 11.65 13.32
C LEU A 7 -8.88 10.69 13.67
N ALA A 8 -7.96 10.50 12.74
CA ALA A 8 -6.75 9.70 12.90
C ALA A 8 -5.52 10.50 12.45
N PRO A 9 -4.49 10.66 13.32
CA PRO A 9 -3.22 11.22 12.89
C PRO A 9 -2.48 10.21 12.01
N PHE A 10 -1.81 10.70 10.98
CA PHE A 10 -0.91 9.91 10.14
C PHE A 10 0.19 10.82 9.61
N ARG A 11 1.44 10.59 10.05
CA ARG A 11 2.57 11.51 9.79
C ARG A 11 2.19 12.94 10.24
N HIS A 12 2.19 13.90 9.34
CA HIS A 12 1.78 15.28 9.62
C HIS A 12 0.32 15.59 9.23
N LEU A 13 -0.44 14.55 8.84
CA LEU A 13 -1.84 14.68 8.42
C LEU A 13 -2.79 14.36 9.58
N GLU A 14 -3.99 14.92 9.50
CA GLU A 14 -5.14 14.51 10.30
C GLU A 14 -6.24 14.04 9.36
N LEU A 15 -6.55 12.76 9.38
CA LEU A 15 -7.47 12.09 8.45
C LEU A 15 -8.83 11.89 9.09
N CYS A 16 -9.90 12.13 8.34
CA CYS A 16 -11.23 11.70 8.70
C CYS A 16 -11.35 10.18 8.55
N VAL A 17 -11.83 9.51 9.58
CA VAL A 17 -12.06 8.07 9.62
C VAL A 17 -13.36 7.75 10.33
N GLY A 18 -13.94 6.58 10.06
CA GLY A 18 -15.18 6.17 10.71
C GLY A 18 -15.57 4.74 10.32
N PRO A 19 -16.84 4.36 10.49
CA PRO A 19 -17.29 3.02 10.15
C PRO A 19 -16.98 2.65 8.69
N GLY A 20 -16.48 1.43 8.47
CA GLY A 20 -16.23 0.90 7.14
C GLY A 20 -14.87 1.23 6.54
N VAL A 21 -13.98 1.93 7.27
CA VAL A 21 -12.59 2.15 6.86
C VAL A 21 -11.61 1.69 7.93
N PHE A 22 -10.47 1.15 7.50
CA PHE A 22 -9.35 0.83 8.38
C PHE A 22 -8.70 2.11 8.91
N VAL A 23 -8.49 2.17 10.23
CA VAL A 23 -7.79 3.30 10.86
C VAL A 23 -6.29 3.15 10.62
N PRO A 24 -5.62 4.14 10.01
CA PRO A 24 -4.18 4.09 9.77
C PRO A 24 -3.38 3.83 11.04
N ARG A 25 -2.33 2.99 10.94
CA ARG A 25 -1.48 2.59 12.05
C ARG A 25 -0.11 3.27 11.98
N PRO A 26 0.56 3.46 13.15
CA PRO A 26 1.91 4.06 13.17
C PRO A 26 2.94 3.27 12.34
N GLU A 27 2.83 1.94 12.28
CA GLU A 27 3.73 1.09 11.51
C GLU A 27 3.64 1.41 10.00
N THR A 28 2.46 1.75 9.51
CA THR A 28 2.22 2.12 8.10
C THR A 28 2.86 3.47 7.74
N GLU A 29 3.15 4.34 8.72
CA GLU A 29 3.87 5.61 8.46
C GLU A 29 5.28 5.37 7.91
N MET A 30 5.93 4.28 8.35
CA MET A 30 7.23 3.88 7.81
C MET A 30 7.12 3.45 6.34
N LEU A 31 6.10 2.68 5.99
CA LEU A 31 5.84 2.29 4.60
C LEU A 31 5.66 3.52 3.70
N ALA A 32 4.85 4.48 4.16
CA ALA A 32 4.69 5.76 3.47
C ALA A 32 6.03 6.52 3.34
N GLY A 33 6.85 6.52 4.39
CA GLY A 33 8.19 7.12 4.39
C GLY A 33 9.09 6.52 3.31
N LEU A 34 9.13 5.20 3.17
CA LEU A 34 9.91 4.53 2.13
C LEU A 34 9.47 4.94 0.71
N ALA A 35 8.16 5.04 0.48
CA ALA A 35 7.63 5.49 -0.80
C ALA A 35 7.95 6.97 -1.10
N ILE A 36 7.88 7.83 -0.08
CA ILE A 36 8.23 9.25 -0.16
C ILE A 36 9.72 9.44 -0.47
N ASP A 37 10.60 8.71 0.22
CA ASP A 37 12.04 8.76 -0.01
C ASP A 37 12.39 8.31 -1.43
N ALA A 38 11.76 7.24 -1.90
CA ALA A 38 11.95 6.75 -3.26
C ALA A 38 11.46 7.77 -4.31
N ALA A 39 10.26 8.33 -4.13
CA ALA A 39 9.72 9.34 -5.04
C ALA A 39 10.57 10.62 -5.04
N THR A 40 11.05 11.05 -3.88
CA THR A 40 11.96 12.19 -3.73
C THR A 40 13.29 11.93 -4.46
N THR A 41 13.83 10.71 -4.35
CA THR A 41 15.06 10.33 -5.07
C THR A 41 14.85 10.42 -6.58
N LEU A 42 13.74 9.91 -7.10
CA LEU A 42 13.42 10.00 -8.52
C LEU A 42 13.35 11.46 -9.01
N VAL A 43 12.72 12.34 -8.23
CA VAL A 43 12.69 13.79 -8.54
C VAL A 43 14.11 14.38 -8.59
N GLN A 44 14.97 14.03 -7.64
CA GLN A 44 16.37 14.48 -7.59
C GLN A 44 17.19 13.94 -8.77
N GLU A 45 16.86 12.76 -9.27
CA GLU A 45 17.46 12.15 -10.46
C GLU A 45 16.90 12.72 -11.78
N GLY A 46 15.94 13.65 -11.72
CA GLY A 46 15.40 14.37 -12.88
C GLY A 46 14.10 13.78 -13.44
N VAL A 47 13.44 12.86 -12.73
CA VAL A 47 12.07 12.44 -13.08
C VAL A 47 11.12 13.55 -12.68
N HIS A 48 10.49 14.22 -13.66
CA HIS A 48 9.66 15.40 -13.41
C HIS A 48 8.37 15.07 -12.64
N GLU A 49 7.78 13.90 -12.90
CA GLU A 49 6.49 13.49 -12.36
C GLU A 49 6.54 11.97 -12.07
N PRO A 50 7.16 11.56 -10.92
CA PRO A 50 7.15 10.15 -10.54
C PRO A 50 5.72 9.63 -10.40
N LEU A 51 5.40 8.51 -11.05
CA LEU A 51 4.08 7.89 -10.97
C LEU A 51 4.05 6.86 -9.83
N VAL A 52 3.21 7.14 -8.83
CA VAL A 52 3.04 6.28 -7.65
C VAL A 52 1.62 5.74 -7.61
N VAL A 53 1.47 4.44 -7.35
CA VAL A 53 0.16 3.79 -7.20
C VAL A 53 0.07 3.18 -5.80
N ASP A 54 -0.95 3.61 -5.04
CA ASP A 54 -1.31 3.08 -3.72
C ASP A 54 -2.47 2.09 -3.88
N LEU A 55 -2.17 0.80 -3.75
CA LEU A 55 -3.16 -0.28 -3.87
C LEU A 55 -3.74 -0.63 -2.50
N CYS A 56 -5.07 -0.78 -2.41
CA CYS A 56 -5.81 -0.97 -1.15
C CYS A 56 -5.68 0.26 -0.22
N THR A 57 -5.96 1.45 -0.75
CA THR A 57 -5.61 2.73 -0.12
C THR A 57 -6.37 3.04 1.18
N GLY A 58 -7.53 2.41 1.43
CA GLY A 58 -8.32 2.66 2.63
C GLY A 58 -8.79 4.12 2.73
N SER A 59 -8.34 4.83 3.76
CA SER A 59 -8.60 6.26 3.96
C SER A 59 -7.76 7.19 3.08
N ALA A 60 -6.97 6.67 2.17
CA ALA A 60 -5.94 7.34 1.36
C ALA A 60 -4.75 7.87 2.19
N ALA A 61 -4.44 7.27 3.33
CA ALA A 61 -3.39 7.76 4.23
C ALA A 61 -2.02 7.80 3.55
N ILE A 62 -1.59 6.71 2.90
CA ILE A 62 -0.30 6.61 2.20
C ILE A 62 -0.30 7.55 0.98
N ALA A 63 -1.35 7.49 0.15
CA ALA A 63 -1.46 8.32 -1.04
C ALA A 63 -1.38 9.81 -0.72
N LEU A 64 -2.08 10.27 0.33
CA LEU A 64 -2.08 11.66 0.78
C LEU A 64 -0.72 12.10 1.35
N ALA A 65 -0.07 11.23 2.13
CA ALA A 65 1.27 11.52 2.64
C ALA A 65 2.26 11.74 1.47
N ILE A 66 2.23 10.86 0.45
CA ILE A 66 3.08 11.00 -0.73
C ILE A 66 2.74 12.28 -1.50
N ALA A 67 1.45 12.54 -1.79
CA ALA A 67 1.05 13.70 -2.57
C ALA A 67 1.37 15.05 -1.88
N THR A 68 1.35 15.09 -0.54
CA THR A 68 1.65 16.31 0.22
C THR A 68 3.14 16.52 0.43
N GLU A 69 3.93 15.45 0.63
CA GLU A 69 5.38 15.53 0.87
C GLU A 69 6.20 15.57 -0.43
N VAL A 70 5.67 15.02 -1.53
CA VAL A 70 6.29 15.03 -2.87
C VAL A 70 5.29 15.62 -3.88
N PRO A 71 5.07 16.94 -3.91
CA PRO A 71 4.05 17.55 -4.76
C PRO A 71 4.26 17.37 -6.27
N GLN A 72 5.45 16.90 -6.68
CA GLN A 72 5.76 16.56 -8.07
C GLN A 72 5.23 15.17 -8.46
N ALA A 73 4.95 14.30 -7.49
CA ALA A 73 4.48 12.95 -7.79
C ALA A 73 3.04 12.97 -8.30
N ARG A 74 2.78 12.19 -9.34
CA ARG A 74 1.44 11.80 -9.73
C ARG A 74 1.01 10.60 -8.91
N VAL A 75 -0.01 10.74 -8.08
CA VAL A 75 -0.46 9.70 -7.17
C VAL A 75 -1.82 9.18 -7.57
N ILE A 76 -1.92 7.86 -7.72
CA ILE A 76 -3.18 7.15 -7.99
C ILE A 76 -3.44 6.22 -6.82
N ALA A 77 -4.64 6.29 -6.25
CA ALA A 77 -5.09 5.47 -5.13
C ALA A 77 -6.22 4.54 -5.58
N VAL A 78 -6.16 3.26 -5.20
CA VAL A 78 -7.16 2.27 -5.59
C VAL A 78 -7.83 1.68 -4.36
N GLU A 79 -9.18 1.69 -4.34
CA GLU A 79 -9.99 1.18 -3.24
C GLU A 79 -11.18 0.36 -3.72
N LEU A 80 -11.34 -0.84 -3.14
CA LEU A 80 -12.43 -1.76 -3.45
C LEU A 80 -13.71 -1.41 -2.68
N SER A 81 -13.58 -1.09 -1.39
CA SER A 81 -14.71 -0.79 -0.51
C SER A 81 -15.34 0.55 -0.85
N CYS A 82 -16.64 0.56 -1.12
CA CYS A 82 -17.36 1.81 -1.35
C CYS A 82 -17.36 2.72 -0.11
N ASP A 83 -17.38 2.14 1.10
CA ASP A 83 -17.36 2.89 2.35
C ASP A 83 -16.00 3.52 2.60
N ALA A 84 -14.91 2.75 2.45
CA ALA A 84 -13.55 3.26 2.57
C ALA A 84 -13.25 4.33 1.51
N ALA A 85 -13.70 4.13 0.26
CA ALA A 85 -13.54 5.10 -0.81
C ALA A 85 -14.23 6.44 -0.54
N GLN A 86 -15.33 6.47 0.22
CA GLN A 86 -15.98 7.73 0.63
C GLN A 86 -15.10 8.51 1.62
N TRP A 87 -14.43 7.80 2.55
CA TRP A 87 -13.48 8.42 3.46
C TRP A 87 -12.24 8.93 2.73
N ALA A 88 -11.70 8.13 1.79
CA ALA A 88 -10.60 8.58 0.92
C ALA A 88 -10.96 9.85 0.14
N GLU A 89 -12.13 9.89 -0.48
CA GLU A 89 -12.60 11.05 -1.25
C GLU A 89 -12.79 12.30 -0.36
N CYS A 90 -13.32 12.11 0.87
CA CYS A 90 -13.43 13.16 1.87
C CYS A 90 -12.05 13.74 2.23
N ASN A 91 -11.08 12.88 2.54
CA ASN A 91 -9.73 13.28 2.90
C ASN A 91 -9.00 13.98 1.74
N ILE A 92 -9.05 13.43 0.53
CA ILE A 92 -8.47 14.04 -0.67
C ILE A 92 -9.04 15.43 -0.90
N THR A 93 -10.36 15.57 -0.81
CA THR A 93 -11.05 16.84 -1.03
C THR A 93 -10.71 17.87 0.04
N SER A 94 -10.71 17.47 1.33
CA SER A 94 -10.45 18.38 2.45
C SER A 94 -9.03 18.94 2.45
N MET A 95 -8.07 18.18 1.92
CA MET A 95 -6.66 18.57 1.81
C MET A 95 -6.33 19.23 0.47
N ALA A 96 -7.29 19.30 -0.46
CA ALA A 96 -7.08 19.75 -1.85
C ALA A 96 -5.88 19.03 -2.52
N ALA A 97 -5.65 17.76 -2.16
CA ALA A 97 -4.51 16.99 -2.64
C ALA A 97 -4.73 16.47 -4.07
N GLN A 98 -3.64 16.40 -4.84
CA GLN A 98 -3.65 15.90 -6.21
C GLN A 98 -3.50 14.35 -6.20
N VAL A 99 -4.57 13.66 -5.82
CA VAL A 99 -4.65 12.19 -5.81
C VAL A 99 -5.82 11.76 -6.69
N GLU A 100 -5.57 10.90 -7.66
CA GLU A 100 -6.59 10.27 -8.49
C GLU A 100 -7.12 9.03 -7.77
N LEU A 101 -8.36 9.06 -7.27
CA LEU A 101 -8.99 7.91 -6.65
C LEU A 101 -9.72 7.04 -7.68
N ARG A 102 -9.35 5.78 -7.78
CA ARG A 102 -10.01 4.75 -8.58
C ARG A 102 -10.75 3.75 -7.69
N ARG A 103 -12.02 3.53 -7.98
CA ARG A 103 -12.82 2.54 -7.25
C ARG A 103 -12.82 1.21 -8.00
N GLY A 104 -12.42 0.15 -7.29
CA GLY A 104 -12.40 -1.20 -7.83
C GLY A 104 -11.38 -2.11 -7.18
N ASP A 105 -11.33 -3.34 -7.66
CA ASP A 105 -10.38 -4.33 -7.19
C ASP A 105 -8.95 -3.96 -7.65
N ALA A 106 -8.06 -3.77 -6.67
CA ALA A 106 -6.66 -3.42 -6.90
C ALA A 106 -5.91 -4.46 -7.75
N THR A 107 -6.40 -5.68 -7.82
CA THR A 107 -5.80 -6.78 -8.60
C THR A 107 -6.38 -6.88 -10.02
N ALA A 108 -7.44 -6.13 -10.32
CA ALA A 108 -8.12 -6.22 -11.60
C ALA A 108 -7.49 -5.30 -12.66
N GLU A 109 -7.11 -5.87 -13.81
CA GLU A 109 -6.61 -5.13 -14.97
C GLU A 109 -7.57 -4.02 -15.42
N ALA A 110 -8.88 -4.24 -15.32
CA ALA A 110 -9.89 -3.25 -15.69
C ALA A 110 -9.80 -1.91 -14.92
N VAL A 111 -9.15 -1.90 -13.75
CA VAL A 111 -9.02 -0.72 -12.88
C VAL A 111 -7.72 0.04 -13.16
N THR A 112 -6.66 -0.69 -13.47
CA THR A 112 -5.30 -0.13 -13.54
C THR A 112 -4.52 -0.51 -14.81
N GLY A 113 -5.12 -1.21 -15.78
CA GLY A 113 -4.42 -1.73 -16.97
C GLY A 113 -3.84 -0.66 -17.90
N ASP A 114 -4.38 0.56 -17.85
CA ASP A 114 -3.80 1.74 -18.53
C ASP A 114 -2.44 2.18 -17.95
N LEU A 115 -2.03 1.61 -16.81
CA LEU A 115 -0.79 1.92 -16.11
C LEU A 115 0.29 0.82 -16.27
N ASP A 116 0.02 -0.22 -17.04
CA ASP A 116 0.94 -1.36 -17.18
C ASP A 116 2.31 -0.94 -17.72
N GLY A 117 3.35 -1.30 -16.98
CA GLY A 117 4.75 -1.09 -17.34
C GLY A 117 5.25 0.36 -17.26
N ILE A 118 4.46 1.27 -16.71
CA ILE A 118 4.83 2.70 -16.63
C ILE A 118 4.95 3.27 -15.21
N VAL A 119 4.52 2.52 -14.17
CA VAL A 119 4.53 2.97 -12.78
C VAL A 119 5.95 2.94 -12.22
N ASP A 120 6.35 3.98 -11.53
CA ASP A 120 7.65 4.06 -10.85
C ASP A 120 7.66 3.34 -9.51
N ILE A 121 6.60 3.55 -8.72
CA ILE A 121 6.47 3.00 -7.36
C ILE A 121 5.07 2.45 -7.17
N VAL A 122 4.96 1.20 -6.71
CA VAL A 122 3.72 0.64 -6.18
C VAL A 122 3.89 0.44 -4.68
N VAL A 123 2.95 0.98 -3.91
CA VAL A 123 2.88 0.80 -2.47
C VAL A 123 1.53 0.19 -2.09
N SER A 124 1.49 -0.65 -1.06
CA SER A 124 0.23 -1.25 -0.59
C SER A 124 0.30 -1.64 0.89
N ASN A 125 -0.78 -1.38 1.60
CA ASN A 125 -1.08 -2.04 2.85
C ASN A 125 -2.36 -2.88 2.65
N PRO A 126 -2.26 -4.08 2.07
CA PRO A 126 -3.40 -4.93 1.76
C PRO A 126 -3.90 -5.64 3.03
N PRO A 127 -5.11 -6.18 3.04
CA PRO A 127 -5.51 -7.12 4.09
C PRO A 127 -4.62 -8.36 4.05
N TYR A 128 -4.10 -8.77 5.23
CA TYR A 128 -3.11 -9.85 5.34
C TYR A 128 -3.34 -10.80 6.54
N ILE A 129 -4.35 -10.54 7.39
CA ILE A 129 -4.61 -11.39 8.56
C ILE A 129 -5.17 -12.74 8.10
N PRO A 130 -4.65 -13.89 8.61
CA PRO A 130 -5.24 -15.20 8.34
C PRO A 130 -6.69 -15.29 8.84
N PRO A 131 -7.58 -16.01 8.14
CA PRO A 131 -9.02 -16.06 8.47
C PRO A 131 -9.33 -16.53 9.89
N ASP A 132 -8.51 -17.44 10.43
CA ASP A 132 -8.69 -18.02 11.77
C ASP A 132 -7.97 -17.22 12.86
N ALA A 133 -7.23 -16.18 12.52
CA ALA A 133 -6.52 -15.34 13.48
C ALA A 133 -7.46 -14.24 14.01
N ILE A 134 -7.43 -14.07 15.32
CA ILE A 134 -8.12 -12.96 15.99
C ILE A 134 -7.11 -11.83 16.11
N PRO A 135 -7.43 -10.61 15.64
CA PRO A 135 -6.58 -9.44 15.85
C PRO A 135 -6.23 -9.28 17.33
N ILE A 136 -4.95 -9.05 17.62
CA ILE A 136 -4.47 -8.93 19.01
C ILE A 136 -5.04 -7.68 19.69
N ASP A 137 -5.24 -6.61 18.92
CA ASP A 137 -5.85 -5.39 19.41
C ASP A 137 -7.38 -5.50 19.37
N PRO A 138 -8.08 -5.43 20.53
CA PRO A 138 -9.52 -5.48 20.57
C PRO A 138 -10.22 -4.38 19.74
N GLU A 139 -9.64 -3.18 19.65
CA GLU A 139 -10.21 -2.10 18.83
C GLU A 139 -10.24 -2.49 17.34
N VAL A 140 -9.23 -3.23 16.87
CA VAL A 140 -9.18 -3.76 15.49
C VAL A 140 -10.31 -4.77 15.27
N ALA A 141 -10.45 -5.73 16.18
CA ALA A 141 -11.44 -6.79 16.06
C ALA A 141 -12.89 -6.28 16.11
N GLU A 142 -13.14 -5.18 16.85
CA GLU A 142 -14.49 -4.65 17.09
C GLU A 142 -14.92 -3.59 16.06
N HIS A 143 -13.98 -2.86 15.47
CA HIS A 143 -14.30 -1.64 14.72
C HIS A 143 -13.79 -1.61 13.28
N ASP A 144 -12.67 -2.28 12.96
CA ASP A 144 -12.17 -2.31 11.60
C ASP A 144 -12.95 -3.31 10.72
N PRO A 145 -13.23 -2.97 9.46
CA PRO A 145 -14.01 -3.85 8.59
C PRO A 145 -13.24 -5.13 8.23
N ALA A 146 -13.90 -6.28 8.28
CA ALA A 146 -13.31 -7.59 7.97
C ALA A 146 -12.60 -7.61 6.60
N MET A 147 -13.15 -6.89 5.61
CA MET A 147 -12.55 -6.77 4.27
C MET A 147 -11.17 -6.11 4.29
N ALA A 148 -10.89 -5.22 5.24
CA ALA A 148 -9.60 -4.56 5.37
C ALA A 148 -8.60 -5.37 6.21
N LEU A 149 -9.03 -6.45 6.86
CA LEU A 149 -8.20 -7.22 7.77
C LEU A 149 -7.75 -8.55 7.17
N TYR A 150 -8.68 -9.33 6.58
CA TYR A 150 -8.41 -10.73 6.23
C TYR A 150 -7.89 -10.89 4.81
N GLY A 151 -6.65 -11.39 4.70
CA GLY A 151 -5.94 -11.55 3.41
C GLY A 151 -6.34 -12.77 2.58
N LEU A 152 -7.31 -13.56 3.07
CA LEU A 152 -7.76 -14.81 2.47
C LEU A 152 -6.65 -15.89 2.36
N GLY A 153 -7.04 -17.10 1.92
CA GLY A 153 -6.15 -18.27 2.02
C GLY A 153 -5.95 -18.69 3.48
N ASP A 154 -5.30 -19.83 3.71
CA ASP A 154 -5.11 -20.38 5.06
C ASP A 154 -4.10 -19.54 5.89
N ASP A 155 -3.20 -18.84 5.20
CA ASP A 155 -2.09 -18.06 5.77
C ASP A 155 -2.29 -16.53 5.68
N GLY A 156 -3.40 -16.07 5.10
CA GLY A 156 -3.68 -14.65 4.88
C GLY A 156 -2.91 -14.01 3.72
N LEU A 157 -2.20 -14.79 2.90
CA LEU A 157 -1.35 -14.27 1.83
C LEU A 157 -1.98 -14.28 0.43
N ALA A 158 -3.24 -14.70 0.28
CA ALA A 158 -3.85 -14.75 -1.05
C ALA A 158 -4.00 -13.35 -1.68
N ILE A 159 -4.50 -12.36 -0.92
CA ILE A 159 -4.60 -10.97 -1.40
C ILE A 159 -3.21 -10.33 -1.55
N PRO A 160 -2.30 -10.38 -0.56
CA PRO A 160 -0.93 -9.87 -0.72
C PRO A 160 -0.22 -10.43 -1.96
N THR A 161 -0.37 -11.73 -2.24
CA THR A 161 0.20 -12.36 -3.44
C THR A 161 -0.40 -11.81 -4.73
N ALA A 162 -1.74 -11.65 -4.78
CA ALA A 162 -2.41 -11.09 -5.96
C ALA A 162 -2.02 -9.61 -6.19
N VAL A 163 -1.88 -8.83 -5.12
CA VAL A 163 -1.38 -7.44 -5.17
C VAL A 163 0.05 -7.41 -5.72
N ALA A 164 0.93 -8.30 -5.25
CA ALA A 164 2.30 -8.38 -5.74
C ALA A 164 2.38 -8.74 -7.23
N TRP A 165 1.49 -9.63 -7.71
CA TRP A 165 1.41 -9.94 -9.14
C TRP A 165 0.95 -8.72 -9.93
N ARG A 166 -0.11 -8.05 -9.47
CA ARG A 166 -0.58 -6.83 -10.15
C ARG A 166 0.49 -5.73 -10.14
N ALA A 167 1.20 -5.55 -9.03
CA ALA A 167 2.31 -4.62 -8.94
C ALA A 167 3.41 -4.91 -9.98
N SER A 168 3.70 -6.20 -10.26
CA SER A 168 4.69 -6.57 -11.27
C SER A 168 4.29 -6.21 -12.69
N ASP A 169 2.99 -6.16 -12.99
CA ASP A 169 2.50 -5.73 -14.30
C ASP A 169 2.54 -4.21 -14.43
N LEU A 170 2.18 -3.49 -13.36
CA LEU A 170 2.16 -2.02 -13.31
C LEU A 170 3.54 -1.40 -13.42
N LEU A 171 4.52 -1.97 -12.71
CA LEU A 171 5.85 -1.38 -12.58
C LEU A 171 6.64 -1.44 -13.88
N ARG A 172 7.26 -0.30 -14.21
CA ARG A 172 8.31 -0.29 -15.23
C ARG A 172 9.52 -1.12 -14.78
N PRO A 173 10.35 -1.60 -15.69
CA PRO A 173 11.62 -2.21 -15.32
C PRO A 173 12.44 -1.30 -14.39
N GLY A 174 12.91 -1.85 -13.26
CA GLY A 174 13.60 -1.11 -12.21
C GLY A 174 12.69 -0.31 -11.26
N GLY A 175 11.36 -0.37 -11.43
CA GLY A 175 10.39 0.24 -10.51
C GLY A 175 10.36 -0.47 -9.15
N LEU A 176 9.91 0.24 -8.12
CA LEU A 176 9.95 -0.19 -6.73
C LEU A 176 8.58 -0.68 -6.26
N PHE A 177 8.55 -1.83 -5.59
CA PHE A 177 7.40 -2.37 -4.88
C PHE A 177 7.63 -2.35 -3.38
N LEU A 178 6.62 -1.87 -2.64
CA LEU A 178 6.60 -1.73 -1.19
C LEU A 178 5.27 -2.27 -0.67
N MET A 179 5.29 -3.23 0.28
CA MET A 179 4.04 -3.78 0.82
C MET A 179 4.18 -4.15 2.29
N GLU A 180 3.18 -3.77 3.08
CA GLU A 180 3.05 -4.17 4.49
C GLU A 180 2.54 -5.61 4.60
N HIS A 181 2.97 -6.33 5.65
CA HIS A 181 2.54 -7.67 6.00
C HIS A 181 2.60 -7.89 7.53
N ALA A 182 2.02 -8.99 8.03
CA ALA A 182 2.16 -9.34 9.44
C ALA A 182 3.60 -9.77 9.76
N ASP A 183 4.06 -9.51 10.99
CA ASP A 183 5.41 -9.82 11.47
C ASP A 183 5.80 -11.30 11.28
N VAL A 184 4.84 -12.22 11.36
CA VAL A 184 5.03 -13.65 11.13
C VAL A 184 5.09 -14.06 9.66
N GLN A 185 4.75 -13.18 8.73
CA GLN A 185 4.63 -13.47 7.29
C GLN A 185 5.87 -13.09 6.48
N GLY A 186 6.85 -12.36 7.05
CA GLY A 186 7.98 -11.80 6.32
C GLY A 186 8.71 -12.80 5.43
N LYS A 187 9.08 -13.98 6.01
CA LYS A 187 9.73 -15.02 5.20
C LYS A 187 8.83 -15.54 4.08
N ALA A 188 7.55 -15.78 4.36
CA ALA A 188 6.63 -16.37 3.39
C ALA A 188 6.39 -15.43 2.20
N ILE A 189 6.20 -14.12 2.43
CA ILE A 189 6.00 -13.16 1.33
C ILE A 189 7.29 -12.95 0.51
N VAL A 190 8.46 -12.97 1.14
CA VAL A 190 9.74 -12.94 0.42
C VAL A 190 9.89 -14.17 -0.48
N ASP A 191 9.57 -15.38 0.03
CA ASP A 191 9.62 -16.61 -0.76
C ASP A 191 8.62 -16.56 -1.93
N VAL A 192 7.44 -15.99 -1.75
CA VAL A 192 6.45 -15.77 -2.82
C VAL A 192 7.01 -14.87 -3.92
N LEU A 193 7.63 -13.74 -3.57
CA LEU A 193 8.18 -12.83 -4.56
C LEU A 193 9.40 -13.46 -5.29
N LEU A 194 10.29 -14.11 -4.56
CA LEU A 194 11.45 -14.81 -5.14
C LEU A 194 11.05 -15.95 -6.08
N GLY A 195 9.90 -16.57 -5.84
CA GLY A 195 9.31 -17.58 -6.75
C GLY A 195 8.80 -16.99 -8.09
N GLN A 196 8.64 -15.69 -8.17
CA GLN A 196 8.27 -14.97 -9.38
C GLN A 196 9.52 -14.42 -10.06
N GLN A 197 9.76 -14.73 -11.32
CA GLN A 197 10.89 -14.21 -12.09
C GLN A 197 10.81 -12.68 -12.35
N SER A 198 9.78 -12.04 -11.82
CA SER A 198 9.52 -10.63 -12.00
C SER A 198 10.28 -9.71 -11.04
N TRP A 199 10.84 -10.26 -9.96
CA TRP A 199 11.40 -9.49 -8.87
C TRP A 199 12.90 -9.73 -8.67
N VAL A 200 13.61 -8.66 -8.33
CA VAL A 200 15.01 -8.67 -7.88
C VAL A 200 15.15 -7.83 -6.62
N LYS A 201 16.26 -7.99 -5.90
CA LYS A 201 16.55 -7.26 -4.64
C LYS A 201 15.43 -7.37 -3.61
N VAL A 202 14.79 -8.55 -3.55
CA VAL A 202 13.71 -8.81 -2.59
C VAL A 202 14.29 -8.93 -1.19
N HIS A 203 13.77 -8.15 -0.24
CA HIS A 203 14.11 -8.26 1.17
C HIS A 203 12.94 -7.82 2.05
N ASP A 204 12.98 -8.26 3.30
CA ASP A 204 12.06 -7.86 4.35
C ASP A 204 12.72 -6.76 5.20
N GLN A 205 11.99 -5.70 5.48
CA GLN A 205 12.41 -4.58 6.32
C GLN A 205 11.63 -4.56 7.63
N ASN A 206 12.36 -4.41 8.73
CA ASN A 206 11.76 -4.33 10.05
C ASN A 206 11.14 -2.95 10.31
N ASP A 207 10.09 -2.95 11.14
CA ASP A 207 9.54 -1.73 11.76
C ASP A 207 10.50 -1.15 12.83
N ASP A 208 10.17 0.01 13.40
CA ASP A 208 10.95 0.67 14.46
C ASP A 208 11.06 -0.17 15.73
N ALA A 209 10.19 -1.16 15.93
CA ALA A 209 10.26 -2.12 17.02
C ALA A 209 11.16 -3.33 16.69
N GLY A 210 11.76 -3.38 15.50
CA GLY A 210 12.63 -4.44 15.02
C GLY A 210 11.91 -5.71 14.56
N ARG A 211 10.61 -5.61 14.24
CA ARG A 211 9.79 -6.73 13.75
C ARG A 211 9.68 -6.67 12.23
N PRO A 212 9.75 -7.81 11.51
CA PRO A 212 9.44 -7.88 10.09
C PRO A 212 8.10 -7.20 9.77
N ARG A 213 8.07 -6.30 8.78
CA ARG A 213 6.85 -5.52 8.52
C ARG A 213 6.63 -5.14 7.07
N HIS A 214 7.70 -4.92 6.31
CA HIS A 214 7.57 -4.40 4.96
C HIS A 214 8.42 -5.20 3.99
N VAL A 215 7.81 -5.82 2.98
CA VAL A 215 8.57 -6.38 1.87
C VAL A 215 8.89 -5.28 0.87
N VAL A 216 10.14 -5.27 0.44
CA VAL A 216 10.67 -4.36 -0.58
C VAL A 216 11.22 -5.18 -1.73
N ALA A 217 10.84 -4.84 -2.96
CA ALA A 217 11.34 -5.52 -4.15
C ALA A 217 11.48 -4.55 -5.32
N THR A 218 12.37 -4.86 -6.25
CA THR A 218 12.55 -4.10 -7.49
C THR A 218 12.04 -4.94 -8.67
N ARG A 219 11.31 -4.35 -9.59
CA ARG A 219 10.88 -5.01 -10.84
C ARG A 219 12.12 -5.34 -11.69
N ALA A 220 12.27 -6.61 -12.04
CA ALA A 220 13.41 -7.07 -12.85
C ALA A 220 13.48 -6.32 -14.19
N THR A 221 14.71 -6.05 -14.65
CA THR A 221 14.98 -5.56 -16.00
C THR A 221 15.15 -6.72 -16.98
N SER A 222 14.96 -6.45 -18.27
CA SER A 222 15.15 -7.46 -19.32
C SER A 222 16.63 -7.92 -19.35
N GLY A 223 16.96 -8.99 -18.64
CA GLY A 223 18.33 -9.54 -18.56
C GLY A 223 18.75 -9.94 -17.14
N GLU A 224 17.99 -9.59 -16.12
CA GLU A 224 18.25 -9.98 -14.72
C GLU A 224 17.41 -11.20 -14.26
N SER A 225 16.50 -11.67 -15.11
CA SER A 225 15.72 -12.89 -14.86
C SER A 225 16.59 -14.12 -15.17
N SER A 226 17.27 -14.66 -14.18
CA SER A 226 18.01 -15.93 -14.28
C SER A 226 17.89 -16.72 -13.00
#